data_3702a193120aacc5de036acdd5521028
#
_entry.id   3702a193120aacc5de036acdd5521028
#
_cell.length_a   1.000
_cell.length_b   1.000
_cell.length_c   1.000
_cell.angle_alpha   90.00
_cell.angle_beta   90.00
_cell.angle_gamma   90.00
#
_symmetry.space_group_name_H-M   'P 1'
#
loop_
_entity.id
_entity.type
_entity.pdbx_description
1 polymer ?
#
loop_
_entity_poly.entity_id
_entity_poly.type
_entity_poly.pdbx_seq_one_letter_code
_entity_poly.pdbx_strand_id
1 'polypeptide(L)'
;MTNAVQATVQDMRNEMTDKINRTSVSYFDKHQFGDLLGRFTSDVETVSNALQQSFLQIVNAVFTLVLVIGTVLYLNLQLGAIVVVTIPITFFGARFIMSKSQPYFKQQADALGTLNGFVQENLTGFNVLKLFGREDRSLDDFKEITEDLQKVGFKANFISGLMMPVLNGLSDLTYLIVAVL
;
A
#
# COMPACT_ATOMS: atom_id res chain seq x y z
N MET A 1 -19.06 -16.43 7.65
CA MET A 1 -18.00 -15.51 7.19
C MET A 1 -16.85 -16.27 6.53
N THR A 2 -16.24 -17.21 7.20
CA THR A 2 -15.17 -18.07 6.65
C THR A 2 -15.61 -18.73 5.32
N ASN A 3 -16.87 -19.16 5.22
CA ASN A 3 -17.41 -19.80 4.01
C ASN A 3 -17.40 -18.88 2.76
N ALA A 4 -17.65 -17.57 2.91
CA ALA A 4 -17.65 -16.65 1.78
C ALA A 4 -16.24 -16.41 1.25
N VAL A 5 -15.27 -16.20 2.15
CA VAL A 5 -13.86 -16.05 1.75
C VAL A 5 -13.34 -17.36 1.15
N GLN A 6 -13.66 -18.48 1.76
CA GLN A 6 -13.28 -19.81 1.23
C GLN A 6 -13.88 -20.05 -0.16
N ALA A 7 -15.15 -19.68 -0.39
CA ALA A 7 -15.77 -19.78 -1.71
C ALA A 7 -15.03 -18.92 -2.75
N THR A 8 -14.73 -17.66 -2.40
CA THR A 8 -13.96 -16.77 -3.31
C THR A 8 -12.57 -17.33 -3.62
N VAL A 9 -11.88 -17.87 -2.61
CA VAL A 9 -10.55 -18.50 -2.80
C VAL A 9 -10.66 -19.76 -3.68
N GLN A 10 -11.73 -20.53 -3.50
CA GLN A 10 -11.98 -21.69 -4.33
C GLN A 10 -12.28 -21.31 -5.79
N ASP A 11 -13.09 -20.27 -6.00
CA ASP A 11 -13.36 -19.74 -7.34
C ASP A 11 -12.07 -19.23 -8.00
N MET A 12 -11.22 -18.48 -7.27
CA MET A 12 -9.91 -18.08 -7.79
C MET A 12 -9.04 -19.27 -8.20
N ARG A 13 -8.97 -20.32 -7.38
CA ARG A 13 -8.20 -21.53 -7.71
C ARG A 13 -8.77 -22.25 -8.94
N ASN A 14 -10.09 -22.32 -9.06
CA ASN A 14 -10.76 -22.93 -10.20
C ASN A 14 -10.46 -22.13 -11.49
N GLU A 15 -10.58 -20.80 -11.45
CA GLU A 15 -10.27 -19.94 -12.59
C GLU A 15 -8.79 -20.04 -13.00
N MET A 16 -7.89 -20.07 -12.04
CA MET A 16 -6.46 -20.27 -12.30
C MET A 16 -6.20 -21.62 -12.93
N THR A 17 -6.83 -22.68 -12.45
CA THR A 17 -6.72 -24.05 -13.01
C THR A 17 -7.25 -24.09 -14.44
N ASP A 18 -8.41 -23.50 -14.69
CA ASP A 18 -8.99 -23.40 -16.03
C ASP A 18 -8.08 -22.62 -16.99
N LYS A 19 -7.47 -21.53 -16.51
CA LYS A 19 -6.56 -20.72 -17.31
C LYS A 19 -5.29 -21.48 -17.65
N ILE A 20 -4.73 -22.24 -16.71
CA ILE A 20 -3.57 -23.10 -16.95
C ILE A 20 -3.90 -24.19 -18.00
N ASN A 21 -5.05 -24.85 -17.88
CA ASN A 21 -5.45 -25.88 -18.82
C ASN A 21 -5.64 -25.36 -20.25
N ARG A 22 -5.93 -24.07 -20.41
CA ARG A 22 -6.09 -23.41 -21.73
C ARG A 22 -4.81 -22.74 -22.22
N THR A 23 -3.76 -22.71 -21.41
CA THR A 23 -2.50 -22.02 -21.74
C THR A 23 -1.64 -22.93 -22.63
N SER A 24 -0.99 -22.34 -23.63
CA SER A 24 -0.13 -23.08 -24.56
C SER A 24 1.12 -23.61 -23.85
N VAL A 25 1.64 -24.76 -24.32
CA VAL A 25 2.87 -25.38 -23.80
C VAL A 25 4.05 -24.42 -23.89
N SER A 26 4.11 -23.59 -24.93
CA SER A 26 5.16 -22.55 -25.10
C SER A 26 5.21 -21.51 -23.97
N TYR A 27 4.12 -21.33 -23.21
CA TYR A 27 4.13 -20.46 -22.03
C TYR A 27 4.91 -21.11 -20.88
N PHE A 28 4.76 -22.42 -20.69
CA PHE A 28 5.46 -23.17 -19.64
C PHE A 28 6.96 -23.30 -19.93
N ASP A 29 7.36 -23.34 -21.20
CA ASP A 29 8.77 -23.35 -21.59
C ASP A 29 9.49 -22.03 -21.26
N LYS A 30 8.75 -20.93 -21.18
CA LYS A 30 9.29 -19.59 -20.91
C LYS A 30 9.21 -19.18 -19.43
N HIS A 31 8.48 -19.90 -18.59
CA HIS A 31 8.28 -19.57 -17.18
C HIS A 31 8.68 -20.75 -16.30
N GLN A 32 9.35 -20.45 -15.20
CA GLN A 32 9.74 -21.49 -14.26
C GLN A 32 8.50 -22.09 -13.59
N PHE A 33 8.42 -23.41 -13.58
CA PHE A 33 7.29 -24.14 -12.94
C PHE A 33 7.12 -23.78 -11.46
N GLY A 34 8.23 -23.50 -10.75
CA GLY A 34 8.22 -23.06 -9.38
C GLY A 34 7.50 -21.72 -9.16
N ASP A 35 7.63 -20.78 -10.11
CA ASP A 35 6.93 -19.49 -10.08
C ASP A 35 5.41 -19.66 -10.19
N LEU A 36 4.97 -20.54 -11.08
CA LEU A 36 3.56 -20.84 -11.25
C LEU A 36 2.99 -21.52 -10.00
N LEU A 37 3.74 -22.48 -9.44
CA LEU A 37 3.33 -23.17 -8.20
C LEU A 37 3.25 -22.19 -7.02
N GLY A 38 4.20 -21.24 -6.91
CA GLY A 38 4.18 -20.18 -5.91
C GLY A 38 2.94 -19.32 -5.98
N ARG A 39 2.50 -18.95 -7.18
CA ARG A 39 1.25 -18.19 -7.39
C ARG A 39 0.00 -18.97 -6.97
N PHE A 40 -0.02 -20.27 -7.24
CA PHE A 40 -1.13 -21.16 -6.88
C PHE A 40 -1.26 -21.40 -5.38
N THR A 41 -0.13 -21.42 -4.69
CA THR A 41 -0.09 -21.75 -3.26
C THR A 41 0.05 -20.48 -2.42
N SER A 42 1.22 -19.86 -2.45
CA SER A 42 1.58 -18.75 -1.57
C SER A 42 0.81 -17.46 -1.86
N ASP A 43 0.64 -17.09 -3.14
CA ASP A 43 -0.05 -15.84 -3.47
C ASP A 43 -1.56 -15.95 -3.17
N VAL A 44 -2.19 -17.07 -3.51
CA VAL A 44 -3.61 -17.31 -3.20
C VAL A 44 -3.84 -17.36 -1.69
N GLU A 45 -2.92 -17.96 -0.92
CA GLU A 45 -3.01 -17.98 0.53
C GLU A 45 -2.82 -16.57 1.13
N THR A 46 -1.90 -15.79 0.60
CA THR A 46 -1.70 -14.39 1.00
C THR A 46 -2.96 -13.56 0.75
N VAL A 47 -3.59 -13.71 -0.41
CA VAL A 47 -4.87 -13.06 -0.74
C VAL A 47 -5.98 -13.54 0.20
N SER A 48 -6.07 -14.85 0.49
CA SER A 48 -7.04 -15.41 1.43
C SER A 48 -6.92 -14.81 2.82
N ASN A 49 -5.69 -14.73 3.34
CA ASN A 49 -5.40 -14.17 4.66
C ASN A 49 -5.70 -12.67 4.69
N ALA A 50 -5.32 -11.93 3.66
CA ALA A 50 -5.63 -10.51 3.53
C ALA A 50 -7.14 -10.24 3.47
N LEU A 51 -7.90 -11.04 2.71
CA LEU A 51 -9.37 -10.92 2.64
C LEU A 51 -10.02 -11.21 4.00
N GLN A 52 -9.60 -12.30 4.69
CA GLN A 52 -10.13 -12.64 6.01
C GLN A 52 -9.88 -11.52 7.01
N GLN A 53 -8.64 -11.03 7.07
CA GLN A 53 -8.24 -9.99 8.00
C GLN A 53 -8.96 -8.65 7.71
N SER A 54 -9.02 -8.25 6.45
CA SER A 54 -9.69 -7.02 6.03
C SER A 54 -11.20 -7.07 6.32
N PHE A 55 -11.83 -8.22 6.07
CA PHE A 55 -13.25 -8.40 6.34
C PHE A 55 -13.58 -8.28 7.84
N LEU A 56 -12.78 -8.93 8.69
CA LEU A 56 -12.93 -8.83 10.14
C LEU A 56 -12.72 -7.40 10.63
N GLN A 57 -11.73 -6.68 10.09
CA GLN A 57 -11.49 -5.28 10.44
C GLN A 57 -12.66 -4.37 10.04
N ILE A 58 -13.21 -4.55 8.84
CA ILE A 58 -14.37 -3.77 8.37
C ILE A 58 -15.59 -4.00 9.28
N VAL A 59 -15.89 -5.27 9.57
CA VAL A 59 -17.03 -5.59 10.45
C VAL A 59 -16.85 -4.99 11.84
N ASN A 60 -15.67 -5.14 12.44
CA ASN A 60 -15.35 -4.58 13.74
C ASN A 60 -15.42 -3.04 13.71
N ALA A 61 -14.89 -2.40 12.67
CA ALA A 61 -14.92 -0.94 12.54
C ALA A 61 -16.37 -0.41 12.43
N VAL A 62 -17.19 -1.03 11.58
CA VAL A 62 -18.60 -0.65 11.43
C VAL A 62 -19.37 -0.85 12.73
N PHE A 63 -19.18 -2.00 13.39
CA PHE A 63 -19.86 -2.31 14.65
C PHE A 63 -19.47 -1.33 15.77
N THR A 64 -18.17 -1.07 15.91
CA THR A 64 -17.64 -0.11 16.89
C THR A 64 -18.17 1.31 16.61
N LEU A 65 -18.16 1.72 15.34
CA LEU A 65 -18.63 3.04 14.95
C LEU A 65 -20.11 3.22 15.26
N VAL A 66 -20.96 2.23 14.95
CA VAL A 66 -22.40 2.26 15.25
C VAL A 66 -22.64 2.28 16.77
N LEU A 67 -21.93 1.45 17.53
CA LEU A 67 -22.05 1.41 18.99
C LEU A 67 -21.62 2.74 19.63
N VAL A 68 -20.46 3.27 19.23
CA VAL A 68 -19.93 4.51 19.81
C VAL A 68 -20.88 5.68 19.50
N ILE A 69 -21.27 5.84 18.24
CA ILE A 69 -22.19 6.91 17.84
C ILE A 69 -23.53 6.76 18.57
N GLY A 70 -24.10 5.55 18.61
CA GLY A 70 -25.37 5.29 19.29
C GLY A 70 -25.31 5.60 20.79
N THR A 71 -24.25 5.17 21.46
CA THR A 71 -24.06 5.42 22.90
C THR A 71 -23.87 6.90 23.18
N VAL A 72 -23.04 7.61 22.43
CA VAL A 72 -22.79 9.04 22.68
C VAL A 72 -24.02 9.89 22.39
N LEU A 73 -24.78 9.60 21.32
CA LEU A 73 -26.03 10.28 21.02
C LEU A 73 -27.08 10.01 22.08
N TYR A 74 -27.12 8.81 22.66
CA TYR A 74 -28.06 8.46 23.75
C TYR A 74 -27.72 9.19 25.05
N LEU A 75 -26.44 9.33 25.38
CA LEU A 75 -25.96 10.00 26.59
C LEU A 75 -26.10 11.52 26.51
N ASN A 76 -25.69 12.12 25.43
CA ASN A 76 -25.73 13.56 25.22
C ASN A 76 -25.73 13.91 23.72
N LEU A 77 -26.81 14.54 23.26
CA LEU A 77 -27.01 14.89 21.86
C LEU A 77 -25.96 15.92 21.37
N GLN A 78 -25.51 16.83 22.23
CA GLN A 78 -24.49 17.83 21.87
C GLN A 78 -23.14 17.17 21.64
N LEU A 79 -22.74 16.26 22.54
CA LEU A 79 -21.48 15.50 22.40
C LEU A 79 -21.56 14.59 21.17
N GLY A 80 -22.69 13.94 20.92
CA GLY A 80 -22.92 13.12 19.74
C GLY A 80 -22.76 13.90 18.43
N ALA A 81 -23.30 15.13 18.38
CA ALA A 81 -23.13 15.98 17.20
C ALA A 81 -21.67 16.32 16.91
N ILE A 82 -20.88 16.61 17.94
CA ILE A 82 -19.44 16.88 17.79
C ILE A 82 -18.73 15.68 17.19
N VAL A 83 -18.96 14.48 17.75
CA VAL A 83 -18.34 13.23 17.25
C VAL A 83 -18.72 12.98 15.81
N VAL A 84 -20.01 13.12 15.46
CA VAL A 84 -20.50 12.91 14.08
C VAL A 84 -19.88 13.90 13.09
N VAL A 85 -19.66 15.16 13.48
CA VAL A 85 -19.01 16.17 12.65
C VAL A 85 -17.50 15.90 12.50
N THR A 86 -16.86 15.36 13.52
CA THR A 86 -15.42 15.05 13.47
C THR A 86 -15.09 13.94 12.45
N ILE A 87 -15.98 12.96 12.27
CA ILE A 87 -15.77 11.85 11.34
C ILE A 87 -15.50 12.34 9.91
N PRO A 88 -16.37 13.17 9.28
CA PRO A 88 -16.08 13.67 7.94
C PRO A 88 -14.85 14.57 7.89
N ILE A 89 -14.59 15.39 8.90
CA ILE A 89 -13.39 16.24 8.97
C ILE A 89 -12.13 15.37 8.91
N THR A 90 -12.07 14.33 9.73
CA THR A 90 -10.94 13.39 9.75
C THR A 90 -10.80 12.66 8.42
N PHE A 91 -11.91 12.21 7.82
CA PHE A 91 -11.91 11.54 6.52
C PHE A 91 -11.39 12.45 5.40
N PHE A 92 -11.87 13.68 5.30
CA PHE A 92 -11.41 14.63 4.29
C PHE A 92 -9.96 15.06 4.54
N GLY A 93 -9.54 15.22 5.79
CA GLY A 93 -8.15 15.49 6.16
C GLY A 93 -7.21 14.37 5.71
N ALA A 94 -7.56 13.12 6.01
CA ALA A 94 -6.79 11.96 5.55
C ALA A 94 -6.74 11.86 4.03
N ARG A 95 -7.88 12.03 3.35
CA ARG A 95 -7.96 12.03 1.89
C ARG A 95 -7.12 13.13 1.25
N PHE A 96 -7.11 14.33 1.83
CA PHE A 96 -6.30 15.44 1.35
C PHE A 96 -4.80 15.13 1.41
N ILE A 97 -4.31 14.63 2.55
CA ILE A 97 -2.90 14.24 2.71
C ILE A 97 -2.54 13.12 1.74
N MET A 98 -3.38 12.09 1.63
CA MET A 98 -3.16 10.96 0.73
C MET A 98 -3.09 11.41 -0.74
N SER A 99 -4.01 12.26 -1.18
CA SER A 99 -4.01 12.77 -2.55
C SER A 99 -2.78 13.61 -2.88
N LYS A 100 -2.21 14.29 -1.88
CA LYS A 100 -0.98 15.07 -2.02
C LYS A 100 0.29 14.22 -1.99
N SER A 101 0.29 13.11 -1.26
CA SER A 101 1.45 12.21 -1.18
C SER A 101 1.54 11.25 -2.37
N GLN A 102 0.42 10.85 -2.95
CA GLN A 102 0.35 9.87 -4.04
C GLN A 102 1.25 10.18 -5.25
N PRO A 103 1.31 11.42 -5.80
CA PRO A 103 2.18 11.73 -6.92
C PRO A 103 3.67 11.56 -6.57
N TYR A 104 4.07 11.83 -5.34
CA TYR A 104 5.45 11.63 -4.90
C TYR A 104 5.81 10.17 -4.73
N PHE A 105 4.89 9.33 -4.27
CA PHE A 105 5.09 7.87 -4.24
C PHE A 105 5.25 7.28 -5.64
N LYS A 106 4.49 7.81 -6.62
CA LYS A 106 4.68 7.41 -8.01
C LYS A 106 6.06 7.81 -8.53
N GLN A 107 6.48 9.05 -8.30
CA GLN A 107 7.83 9.51 -8.67
C GLN A 107 8.92 8.70 -7.99
N GLN A 108 8.75 8.33 -6.73
CA GLN A 108 9.68 7.46 -6.00
C GLN A 108 9.78 6.06 -6.62
N ALA A 109 8.63 5.49 -7.02
CA ALA A 109 8.61 4.19 -7.69
C ALA A 109 9.29 4.24 -9.06
N ASP A 110 9.06 5.31 -9.83
CA ASP A 110 9.70 5.54 -11.12
C ASP A 110 11.23 5.74 -10.96
N ALA A 111 11.67 6.53 -9.98
CA ALA A 111 13.09 6.73 -9.68
C ALA A 111 13.78 5.43 -9.19
N LEU A 112 13.08 4.62 -8.40
CA LEU A 112 13.56 3.30 -7.99
C LEU A 112 13.67 2.35 -9.20
N GLY A 113 12.73 2.40 -10.13
CA GLY A 113 12.79 1.66 -11.39
C GLY A 113 14.02 2.06 -12.21
N THR A 114 14.31 3.37 -12.32
CA THR A 114 15.50 3.90 -13.00
C THR A 114 16.78 3.40 -12.34
N LEU A 115 16.85 3.45 -11.00
CA LEU A 115 18.01 2.95 -10.26
C LEU A 115 18.23 1.45 -10.50
N ASN A 116 17.18 0.65 -10.43
CA ASN A 116 17.25 -0.79 -10.66
C ASN A 116 17.72 -1.10 -12.10
N GLY A 117 17.17 -0.39 -13.10
CA GLY A 117 17.61 -0.52 -14.50
C GLY A 117 19.09 -0.18 -14.66
N PHE A 118 19.54 0.94 -14.09
CA PHE A 118 20.93 1.36 -14.11
C PHE A 118 21.87 0.32 -13.47
N VAL A 119 21.51 -0.20 -12.30
CA VAL A 119 22.28 -1.24 -11.60
C VAL A 119 22.35 -2.52 -12.45
N GLN A 120 21.23 -2.96 -13.01
CA GLN A 120 21.19 -4.15 -13.88
C GLN A 120 22.07 -3.97 -15.13
N GLU A 121 22.00 -2.81 -15.79
CA GLU A 121 22.81 -2.50 -16.97
C GLU A 121 24.30 -2.51 -16.63
N ASN A 122 24.70 -1.84 -15.54
CA ASN A 122 26.10 -1.78 -15.10
C ASN A 122 26.64 -3.15 -14.68
N LEU A 123 25.84 -3.98 -14.01
CA LEU A 123 26.25 -5.34 -13.65
C LEU A 123 26.42 -6.22 -14.89
N THR A 124 25.50 -6.12 -15.85
CA THR A 124 25.59 -6.90 -17.10
C THR A 124 26.74 -6.42 -17.97
N GLY A 125 26.98 -5.10 -18.05
CA GLY A 125 28.03 -4.46 -18.82
C GLY A 125 29.36 -4.27 -18.07
N PHE A 126 29.52 -4.83 -16.87
CA PHE A 126 30.65 -4.53 -15.99
C PHE A 126 32.02 -4.71 -16.65
N ASN A 127 32.22 -5.79 -17.42
CA ASN A 127 33.47 -6.06 -18.13
C ASN A 127 33.75 -4.99 -19.19
N VAL A 128 32.72 -4.52 -19.89
CA VAL A 128 32.82 -3.47 -20.90
C VAL A 128 33.17 -2.13 -20.24
N LEU A 129 32.47 -1.81 -19.16
CA LEU A 129 32.70 -0.60 -18.36
C LEU A 129 34.13 -0.49 -17.89
N LYS A 130 34.69 -1.60 -17.40
CA LYS A 130 36.06 -1.71 -16.92
C LYS A 130 37.09 -1.64 -18.05
N LEU A 131 36.77 -2.22 -19.21
CA LEU A 131 37.66 -2.21 -20.38
C LEU A 131 37.84 -0.79 -20.95
N PHE A 132 36.82 0.05 -20.83
CA PHE A 132 36.86 1.43 -21.31
C PHE A 132 37.19 2.47 -20.22
N GLY A 133 37.48 2.05 -18.98
CA GLY A 133 37.88 2.90 -17.85
C GLY A 133 36.80 3.95 -17.51
N ARG A 134 35.49 3.55 -17.54
CA ARG A 134 34.37 4.45 -17.30
C ARG A 134 33.73 4.30 -15.90
N GLU A 135 34.47 3.72 -14.96
CA GLU A 135 33.97 3.47 -13.62
C GLU A 135 33.58 4.76 -12.88
N ASP A 136 34.44 5.79 -12.96
CA ASP A 136 34.18 7.08 -12.29
C ASP A 136 32.93 7.75 -12.84
N ARG A 137 32.73 7.72 -14.16
CA ARG A 137 31.55 8.27 -14.79
C ARG A 137 30.28 7.51 -14.37
N SER A 138 30.35 6.17 -14.34
CA SER A 138 29.22 5.35 -13.87
C SER A 138 28.89 5.63 -12.40
N LEU A 139 29.89 5.91 -11.57
CA LEU A 139 29.68 6.30 -10.17
C LEU A 139 29.01 7.67 -10.06
N ASP A 140 29.35 8.62 -10.91
CA ASP A 140 28.70 9.94 -10.89
C ASP A 140 27.24 9.86 -11.38
N ASP A 141 27.00 9.09 -12.45
CA ASP A 141 25.62 8.82 -12.91
C ASP A 141 24.79 8.11 -11.81
N PHE A 142 25.39 7.16 -11.08
CA PHE A 142 24.74 6.50 -9.94
C PHE A 142 24.38 7.49 -8.80
N LYS A 143 25.30 8.42 -8.48
CA LYS A 143 25.05 9.43 -7.45
C LYS A 143 23.87 10.33 -7.84
N GLU A 144 23.82 10.79 -9.11
CA GLU A 144 22.74 11.63 -9.61
C GLU A 144 21.39 10.91 -9.49
N ILE A 145 21.30 9.64 -9.89
CA ILE A 145 20.08 8.82 -9.80
C ILE A 145 19.66 8.63 -8.32
N THR A 146 20.62 8.37 -7.43
CA THR A 146 20.35 8.15 -6.02
C THR A 146 19.96 9.45 -5.30
N GLU A 147 20.54 10.60 -5.67
CA GLU A 147 20.12 11.91 -5.15
C GLU A 147 18.68 12.25 -5.55
N ASP A 148 18.29 11.95 -6.80
CA ASP A 148 16.91 12.16 -7.23
C ASP A 148 15.94 11.25 -6.46
N LEU A 149 16.26 9.96 -6.33
CA LEU A 149 15.48 9.03 -5.51
C LEU A 149 15.37 9.51 -4.05
N GLN A 150 16.45 10.03 -3.48
CA GLN A 150 16.45 10.58 -2.12
C GLN A 150 15.50 11.78 -1.99
N LYS A 151 15.55 12.73 -2.95
CA LYS A 151 14.69 13.92 -2.94
C LYS A 151 13.21 13.58 -3.03
N VAL A 152 12.85 12.71 -3.96
CA VAL A 152 11.43 12.30 -4.13
C VAL A 152 10.96 11.41 -2.98
N GLY A 153 11.81 10.51 -2.49
CA GLY A 153 11.53 9.65 -1.35
C GLY A 153 11.35 10.44 -0.06
N PHE A 154 12.17 11.45 0.18
CA PHE A 154 11.99 12.36 1.31
C PHE A 154 10.63 13.06 1.27
N LYS A 155 10.25 13.63 0.12
CA LYS A 155 8.95 14.31 -0.04
C LYS A 155 7.78 13.35 0.16
N ALA A 156 7.83 12.15 -0.43
CA ALA A 156 6.81 11.13 -0.27
C ALA A 156 6.61 10.75 1.19
N ASN A 157 7.72 10.43 1.88
CA ASN A 157 7.69 10.00 3.27
C ASN A 157 7.36 11.15 4.24
N PHE A 158 7.83 12.36 3.98
CA PHE A 158 7.51 13.52 4.81
C PHE A 158 6.01 13.84 4.77
N ILE A 159 5.41 13.94 3.56
CA ILE A 159 3.99 14.25 3.43
C ILE A 159 3.12 13.13 4.01
N SER A 160 3.43 11.87 3.72
CA SER A 160 2.69 10.75 4.29
C SER A 160 2.88 10.60 5.80
N GLY A 161 4.07 10.91 6.29
CA GLY A 161 4.40 10.90 7.72
C GLY A 161 3.62 11.93 8.54
N LEU A 162 3.17 13.02 7.93
CA LEU A 162 2.28 14.00 8.58
C LEU A 162 0.87 13.45 8.84
N MET A 163 0.49 12.37 8.20
CA MET A 163 -0.87 11.80 8.33
C MET A 163 -1.20 11.46 9.78
N MET A 164 -0.34 10.70 10.47
CA MET A 164 -0.58 10.31 11.85
C MET A 164 -0.64 11.49 12.83
N PRO A 165 0.33 12.42 12.85
CA PRO A 165 0.26 13.60 13.71
C PRO A 165 -0.99 14.46 13.47
N VAL A 166 -1.39 14.64 12.21
CA VAL A 166 -2.59 15.42 11.89
C VAL A 166 -3.87 14.72 12.37
N LEU A 167 -3.99 13.40 12.13
CA LEU A 167 -5.15 12.64 12.59
C LEU A 167 -5.23 12.58 14.13
N ASN A 168 -4.10 12.36 14.79
CA ASN A 168 -4.04 12.39 16.26
C ASN A 168 -4.39 13.77 16.81
N GLY A 169 -3.84 14.84 16.22
CA GLY A 169 -4.17 16.21 16.63
C GLY A 169 -5.66 16.53 16.48
N LEU A 170 -6.32 16.07 15.41
CA LEU A 170 -7.77 16.20 15.26
C LEU A 170 -8.53 15.42 16.34
N SER A 171 -8.07 14.21 16.66
CA SER A 171 -8.67 13.40 17.72
C SER A 171 -8.51 14.05 19.11
N ASP A 172 -7.33 14.57 19.41
CA ASP A 172 -7.02 15.25 20.67
C ASP A 172 -7.85 16.54 20.82
N LEU A 173 -7.99 17.33 19.75
CA LEU A 173 -8.87 18.49 19.74
C LEU A 173 -10.33 18.12 20.01
N THR A 174 -10.80 17.04 19.38
CA THR A 174 -12.14 16.53 19.65
C THR A 174 -12.31 16.12 21.10
N TYR A 175 -11.32 15.40 21.64
CA TYR A 175 -11.31 15.01 23.06
C TYR A 175 -11.35 16.22 23.99
N LEU A 176 -10.56 17.24 23.72
CA LEU A 176 -10.56 18.48 24.51
C LEU A 176 -11.91 19.20 24.47
N ILE A 177 -12.53 19.29 23.31
CA ILE A 177 -13.86 19.91 23.17
C ILE A 177 -14.91 19.14 23.97
N VAL A 178 -14.88 17.80 23.88
CA VAL A 178 -15.81 16.94 24.63
C VAL A 178 -15.56 16.99 26.15
N ALA A 179 -14.31 17.17 26.59
CA ALA A 179 -13.98 17.23 28.01
C ALA A 179 -14.36 18.58 28.68
N VAL A 180 -14.50 19.64 27.90
CA VAL A 180 -14.86 20.99 28.41
C VAL A 180 -16.37 21.22 28.44
N LEU A 181 -17.13 20.47 27.63
CA LEU A 181 -18.60 20.54 27.54
C LEU A 181 -19.28 19.61 28.54
#